data_8f3deb3c19f8a7e3a6ad1c4c97bd5fa3
#
_entry.id   8f3deb3c19f8a7e3a6ad1c4c97bd5fa3
#
_cell.length_a   1.000
_cell.length_b   1.000
_cell.length_c   1.000
_cell.angle_alpha   90.00
_cell.angle_beta   90.00
_cell.angle_gamma   90.00
#
_symmetry.space_group_name_H-M   'P 1'
#
loop_
_entity.id
_entity.type
_entity.pdbx_description
1 polymer ?
#
loop_
_entity_poly.entity_id
_entity_poly.type
_entity_poly.pdbx_seq_one_letter_code
_entity_poly.pdbx_strand_id
1 'polypeptide(L)'
;MTAQEKIASDQISITPMSVHTGAEICGVDLRHPLSQVEIREVRNALLKWRVVFFRDQELTHREHVALARQFGEPTPGHVIFGNHNEYPEIYPVVKHRTAQAGDVTVKRAWTGWHTDITAAINPPAASILRSVVLPPYGGDTQWLNMAKAFDGLSSPMQEFLSSLRAVHRYRPASDPKNKSNYNKLIEQ
;
A
#
# COMPACT_ATOMS: atom_id res chain seq x y z
N MET A 1 -7.54 19.73 23.13
CA MET A 1 -8.47 19.47 22.01
C MET A 1 -9.45 20.62 21.91
N THR A 2 -9.50 21.30 20.80
CA THR A 2 -10.48 22.35 20.51
C THR A 2 -11.86 21.73 20.25
N ALA A 3 -12.93 22.54 20.33
CA ALA A 3 -14.29 22.07 20.00
C ALA A 3 -14.40 21.52 18.55
N GLN A 4 -13.66 22.11 17.62
CA GLN A 4 -13.59 21.65 16.23
C GLN A 4 -12.88 20.29 16.10
N GLU A 5 -11.80 20.07 16.85
CA GLU A 5 -11.12 18.77 16.91
C GLU A 5 -12.01 17.68 17.48
N LYS A 6 -12.85 18.00 18.45
CA LYS A 6 -13.82 17.08 19.02
C LYS A 6 -14.92 16.71 18.04
N ILE A 7 -15.46 17.67 17.30
CA ILE A 7 -16.49 17.44 16.26
C ILE A 7 -15.92 16.57 15.13
N ALA A 8 -14.69 16.80 14.68
CA ALA A 8 -14.04 15.97 13.66
C ALA A 8 -13.78 14.54 14.15
N SER A 9 -13.38 14.36 15.42
CA SER A 9 -13.19 13.06 16.05
C SER A 9 -14.49 12.26 16.16
N ASP A 10 -15.62 12.94 16.41
CA ASP A 10 -16.92 12.30 16.56
C ASP A 10 -17.55 11.84 15.21
N GLN A 11 -16.97 12.26 14.09
CA GLN A 11 -17.44 11.85 12.75
C GLN A 11 -16.73 10.61 12.19
N ILE A 12 -15.48 10.35 12.61
CA ILE A 12 -14.74 9.17 12.14
C ILE A 12 -15.18 7.94 12.92
N SER A 13 -15.58 6.91 12.18
CA SER A 13 -15.81 5.58 12.75
C SER A 13 -14.84 4.57 12.14
N ILE A 14 -14.29 3.69 13.00
CA ILE A 14 -13.32 2.65 12.62
C ILE A 14 -13.90 1.30 13.02
N THR A 15 -14.32 0.52 12.04
CA THR A 15 -14.94 -0.79 12.23
C THR A 15 -13.98 -1.90 11.83
N PRO A 16 -13.57 -2.79 12.75
CA PRO A 16 -12.73 -3.94 12.41
C PRO A 16 -13.42 -4.86 11.42
N MET A 17 -12.69 -5.34 10.41
CA MET A 17 -13.17 -6.31 9.42
C MET A 17 -12.81 -7.75 9.80
N SER A 18 -11.76 -7.92 10.61
CA SER A 18 -11.38 -9.21 11.16
C SER A 18 -10.74 -9.03 12.55
N VAL A 19 -10.39 -10.13 13.19
CA VAL A 19 -9.77 -10.10 14.54
C VAL A 19 -8.39 -9.46 14.52
N HIS A 20 -7.62 -9.62 13.44
CA HIS A 20 -6.21 -9.24 13.43
C HIS A 20 -5.80 -8.30 12.31
N THR A 21 -6.60 -8.14 11.27
CA THR A 21 -6.22 -7.41 10.06
C THR A 21 -7.44 -6.79 9.40
N GLY A 22 -7.31 -5.55 8.99
CA GLY A 22 -8.34 -4.83 8.26
C GLY A 22 -9.32 -4.08 9.14
N ALA A 23 -9.52 -2.81 8.81
CA ALA A 23 -10.61 -1.99 9.34
C ALA A 23 -11.17 -1.09 8.26
N GLU A 24 -12.47 -0.86 8.31
CA GLU A 24 -13.16 0.12 7.49
C GLU A 24 -13.23 1.45 8.24
N ILE A 25 -12.91 2.53 7.54
CA ILE A 25 -12.98 3.90 8.06
C ILE A 25 -14.09 4.65 7.32
N CYS A 26 -15.05 5.16 8.07
CA CYS A 26 -16.15 5.99 7.57
C CYS A 26 -16.09 7.38 8.19
N GLY A 27 -16.86 8.33 7.62
CA GLY A 27 -16.98 9.69 8.13
C GLY A 27 -15.89 10.65 7.63
N VAL A 28 -15.12 10.26 6.61
CA VAL A 28 -14.15 11.12 5.94
C VAL A 28 -14.42 11.21 4.44
N ASP A 29 -14.13 12.35 3.84
CA ASP A 29 -14.15 12.57 2.39
C ASP A 29 -12.72 12.82 1.91
N LEU A 30 -12.13 11.81 1.27
CA LEU A 30 -10.74 11.84 0.83
C LEU A 30 -10.48 12.77 -0.37
N ARG A 31 -11.50 13.36 -0.98
CA ARG A 31 -11.36 14.40 -2.02
C ARG A 31 -10.84 15.71 -1.46
N HIS A 32 -10.98 15.91 -0.15
CA HIS A 32 -10.56 17.10 0.56
C HIS A 32 -9.37 16.82 1.50
N PRO A 33 -8.56 17.84 1.81
CA PRO A 33 -7.52 17.69 2.82
C PRO A 33 -8.10 17.27 4.18
N LEU A 34 -7.56 16.20 4.73
CA LEU A 34 -7.91 15.74 6.06
C LEU A 34 -7.38 16.70 7.14
N SER A 35 -8.12 16.89 8.20
CA SER A 35 -7.64 17.58 9.41
C SER A 35 -6.52 16.79 10.09
N GLN A 36 -5.77 17.44 10.97
CA GLN A 36 -4.72 16.77 11.74
C GLN A 36 -5.27 15.66 12.65
N VAL A 37 -6.51 15.79 13.10
CA VAL A 37 -7.19 14.75 13.88
C VAL A 37 -7.47 13.53 12.99
N GLU A 38 -8.04 13.73 11.81
CA GLU A 38 -8.35 12.66 10.87
C GLU A 38 -7.08 11.92 10.41
N ILE A 39 -6.02 12.66 10.06
CA ILE A 39 -4.72 12.06 9.71
C ILE A 39 -4.20 11.17 10.85
N ARG A 40 -4.28 11.64 12.09
CA ARG A 40 -3.85 10.89 13.26
C ARG A 40 -4.67 9.62 13.45
N GLU A 41 -6.01 9.72 13.36
CA GLU A 41 -6.90 8.56 13.53
C GLU A 41 -6.69 7.52 12.41
N VAL A 42 -6.54 7.96 11.14
CA VAL A 42 -6.20 7.06 10.03
C VAL A 42 -4.85 6.36 10.25
N ARG A 43 -3.83 7.10 10.70
CA ARG A 43 -2.52 6.52 11.04
C ARG A 43 -2.63 5.49 12.16
N ASN A 44 -3.34 5.81 13.23
CA ASN A 44 -3.55 4.91 14.36
C ASN A 44 -4.29 3.63 13.92
N ALA A 45 -5.32 3.78 13.08
CA ALA A 45 -6.03 2.64 12.51
C ALA A 45 -5.13 1.77 11.64
N LEU A 46 -4.32 2.38 10.76
CA LEU A 46 -3.37 1.66 9.90
C LEU A 46 -2.33 0.91 10.74
N LEU A 47 -1.76 1.54 11.77
CA LEU A 47 -0.79 0.90 12.65
C LEU A 47 -1.40 -0.26 13.45
N LYS A 48 -2.66 -0.16 13.83
CA LYS A 48 -3.37 -1.20 14.56
C LYS A 48 -3.81 -2.35 13.65
N TRP A 49 -4.44 -2.04 12.53
CA TRP A 49 -5.14 -2.99 11.68
C TRP A 49 -4.34 -3.41 10.43
N ARG A 50 -3.20 -2.76 10.15
CA ARG A 50 -2.26 -3.03 9.04
C ARG A 50 -2.80 -2.71 7.64
N VAL A 51 -4.08 -2.76 7.44
CA VAL A 51 -4.77 -2.28 6.24
C VAL A 51 -6.07 -1.59 6.64
N VAL A 52 -6.37 -0.47 5.98
CA VAL A 52 -7.61 0.27 6.19
C VAL A 52 -8.31 0.49 4.85
N PHE A 53 -9.61 0.49 4.89
CA PHE A 53 -10.46 0.62 3.71
C PHE A 53 -11.35 1.84 3.84
N PHE A 54 -11.52 2.53 2.73
CA PHE A 54 -12.45 3.64 2.59
C PHE A 54 -13.39 3.30 1.45
N ARG A 55 -14.68 3.25 1.70
CA ARG A 55 -15.71 2.96 0.69
C ARG A 55 -16.17 4.24 0.01
N ASP A 56 -16.66 4.10 -1.20
CA ASP A 56 -17.35 5.16 -1.96
C ASP A 56 -16.53 6.45 -2.10
N GLN A 57 -15.22 6.32 -2.31
CA GLN A 57 -14.29 7.42 -2.50
C GLN A 57 -13.92 7.56 -3.98
N GLU A 58 -14.61 8.43 -4.69
CA GLU A 58 -14.31 8.73 -6.09
C GLU A 58 -13.22 9.81 -6.18
N LEU A 59 -11.96 9.39 -6.25
CA LEU A 59 -10.82 10.28 -6.33
C LEU A 59 -10.34 10.44 -7.78
N THR A 60 -9.99 11.66 -8.15
CA THR A 60 -9.14 11.93 -9.31
C THR A 60 -7.68 11.52 -9.01
N HIS A 61 -6.83 11.48 -10.03
CA HIS A 61 -5.38 11.24 -9.81
C HIS A 61 -4.75 12.34 -8.95
N ARG A 62 -5.16 13.60 -9.15
CA ARG A 62 -4.69 14.72 -8.35
C ARG A 62 -5.03 14.58 -6.87
N GLU A 63 -6.26 14.21 -6.56
CA GLU A 63 -6.73 14.02 -5.18
C GLU A 63 -6.04 12.81 -4.54
N HIS A 64 -5.82 11.72 -5.29
CA HIS A 64 -5.10 10.56 -4.82
C HIS A 64 -3.66 10.92 -4.40
N VAL A 65 -2.93 11.69 -5.23
CA VAL A 65 -1.58 12.17 -4.88
C VAL A 65 -1.62 13.15 -3.71
N ALA A 66 -2.60 14.06 -3.68
CA ALA A 66 -2.78 15.01 -2.58
C ALA A 66 -3.06 14.31 -1.24
N LEU A 67 -3.86 13.25 -1.25
CA LEU A 67 -4.08 12.39 -0.08
C LEU A 67 -2.77 11.75 0.38
N ALA A 68 -2.01 11.14 -0.52
CA ALA A 68 -0.74 10.49 -0.18
C ALA A 68 0.25 11.45 0.49
N ARG A 69 0.34 12.69 0.00
CA ARG A 69 1.21 13.73 0.55
C ARG A 69 0.88 14.14 1.98
N GLN A 70 -0.33 13.92 2.45
CA GLN A 70 -0.69 14.17 3.86
C GLN A 70 -0.09 13.14 4.82
N PHE A 71 0.32 11.99 4.31
CA PHE A 71 0.95 10.91 5.09
C PHE A 71 2.47 10.86 4.95
N GLY A 72 3.04 11.53 3.98
CA GLY A 72 4.48 11.60 3.74
C GLY A 72 4.79 11.98 2.29
N GLU A 73 6.07 12.01 1.93
CA GLU A 73 6.48 12.24 0.54
C GLU A 73 6.23 10.97 -0.28
N PRO A 74 5.39 11.01 -1.33
CA PRO A 74 5.16 9.87 -2.18
C PRO A 74 6.41 9.47 -2.96
N THR A 75 6.67 8.18 -3.06
CA THR A 75 7.73 7.70 -3.94
C THR A 75 7.37 7.92 -5.41
N PRO A 76 8.32 8.31 -6.27
CA PRO A 76 8.07 8.34 -7.70
C PRO A 76 7.85 6.91 -8.19
N GLY A 77 6.75 6.67 -8.87
CA GLY A 77 6.32 5.45 -9.55
C GLY A 77 7.05 4.14 -9.33
N HIS A 78 6.61 3.09 -9.98
CA HIS A 78 7.29 1.80 -9.83
C HIS A 78 8.50 1.72 -10.76
N VAL A 79 9.68 1.45 -10.20
CA VAL A 79 10.97 1.44 -10.92
C VAL A 79 11.03 0.48 -12.13
N ILE A 80 10.16 -0.55 -12.16
CA ILE A 80 10.14 -1.56 -13.22
C ILE A 80 8.93 -1.38 -14.15
N PHE A 81 7.76 -1.13 -13.56
CA PHE A 81 6.50 -1.12 -14.30
C PHE A 81 6.15 0.26 -14.83
N GLY A 82 6.93 1.27 -14.47
CA GLY A 82 6.70 2.65 -14.87
C GLY A 82 5.68 3.37 -13.98
N ASN A 83 5.21 4.48 -14.48
CA ASN A 83 4.34 5.40 -13.78
C ASN A 83 3.37 6.06 -14.75
N HIS A 84 2.38 6.75 -14.21
CA HIS A 84 1.49 7.59 -15.01
C HIS A 84 2.25 8.81 -15.54
N ASN A 85 2.00 9.22 -16.79
CA ASN A 85 2.76 10.28 -17.45
C ASN A 85 2.68 11.65 -16.74
N GLU A 86 1.48 12.00 -16.26
CA GLU A 86 1.23 13.30 -15.60
C GLU A 86 1.37 13.23 -14.06
N TYR A 87 1.28 12.04 -13.50
CA TYR A 87 1.34 11.78 -12.06
C TYR A 87 2.37 10.68 -11.78
N PRO A 88 3.65 11.02 -11.74
CA PRO A 88 4.72 10.03 -11.62
C PRO A 88 4.69 9.22 -10.33
N GLU A 89 3.96 9.68 -9.32
CA GLU A 89 3.73 8.96 -8.07
C GLU A 89 2.73 7.80 -8.21
N ILE A 90 1.96 7.76 -9.32
CA ILE A 90 0.95 6.73 -9.56
C ILE A 90 1.51 5.66 -10.46
N TYR A 91 1.42 4.43 -10.00
CA TYR A 91 1.64 3.23 -10.79
C TYR A 91 0.30 2.56 -11.13
N PRO A 92 -0.08 2.47 -12.44
CA PRO A 92 -1.32 1.80 -12.83
C PRO A 92 -1.16 0.28 -12.79
N VAL A 93 -1.97 -0.39 -11.97
CA VAL A 93 -2.06 -1.85 -11.95
C VAL A 93 -3.14 -2.28 -12.95
N VAL A 94 -2.73 -2.69 -14.15
CA VAL A 94 -3.63 -3.07 -15.23
C VAL A 94 -3.47 -4.55 -15.56
N LYS A 95 -4.55 -5.32 -15.47
CA LYS A 95 -4.61 -6.67 -16.02
C LYS A 95 -5.27 -6.61 -17.40
N HIS A 96 -4.52 -6.88 -18.46
CA HIS A 96 -5.10 -6.98 -19.78
C HIS A 96 -5.86 -8.32 -19.93
N ARG A 97 -7.18 -8.26 -20.06
CA ARG A 97 -8.04 -9.42 -20.30
C ARG A 97 -7.87 -10.04 -21.69
N THR A 98 -7.21 -9.35 -22.61
CA THR A 98 -7.11 -9.71 -24.04
C THR A 98 -5.89 -10.55 -24.37
N ALA A 99 -5.11 -10.97 -23.39
CA ALA A 99 -4.03 -11.91 -23.63
C ALA A 99 -4.59 -13.24 -24.10
N GLN A 100 -4.44 -13.55 -25.37
CA GLN A 100 -4.77 -14.87 -25.90
C GLN A 100 -3.83 -15.92 -25.27
N ALA A 101 -4.35 -17.12 -25.07
CA ALA A 101 -3.55 -18.23 -24.59
C ALA A 101 -2.37 -18.44 -25.53
N GLY A 102 -1.14 -18.19 -25.07
CA GLY A 102 0.09 -18.25 -25.87
C GLY A 102 0.82 -16.92 -26.05
N ASP A 103 0.24 -15.79 -25.62
CA ASP A 103 0.95 -14.51 -25.61
C ASP A 103 1.97 -14.49 -24.47
N VAL A 104 3.23 -14.75 -24.83
CA VAL A 104 4.38 -14.77 -23.89
C VAL A 104 4.72 -13.39 -23.33
N THR A 105 4.12 -12.33 -23.85
CA THR A 105 4.37 -10.95 -23.41
C THR A 105 3.51 -10.56 -22.20
N VAL A 106 2.48 -11.34 -21.87
CA VAL A 106 1.66 -11.11 -20.69
C VAL A 106 2.44 -11.47 -19.45
N LYS A 107 3.02 -10.48 -18.82
CA LYS A 107 3.59 -10.63 -17.47
C LYS A 107 2.46 -11.05 -16.54
N ARG A 108 2.50 -12.28 -16.02
CA ARG A 108 1.59 -12.73 -14.97
C ARG A 108 1.72 -11.75 -13.80
N ALA A 109 0.58 -11.26 -13.31
CA ALA A 109 0.58 -10.49 -12.08
C ALA A 109 1.26 -11.33 -10.99
N TRP A 110 2.09 -10.70 -10.19
CA TRP A 110 2.69 -11.34 -9.03
C TRP A 110 1.57 -11.75 -8.06
N THR A 111 1.47 -13.03 -7.78
CA THR A 111 0.44 -13.61 -6.93
C THR A 111 1.00 -14.16 -5.61
N GLY A 112 2.28 -13.94 -5.33
CA GLY A 112 2.92 -14.36 -4.10
C GLY A 112 2.76 -13.33 -2.96
N TRP A 113 2.87 -13.79 -1.72
CA TRP A 113 2.95 -12.91 -0.56
C TRP A 113 4.20 -12.03 -0.65
N HIS A 114 4.03 -10.73 -0.48
CA HIS A 114 5.13 -9.76 -0.53
C HIS A 114 4.79 -8.50 0.26
N THR A 115 5.81 -7.73 0.55
CA THR A 115 5.71 -6.32 0.94
C THR A 115 6.40 -5.50 -0.15
N ASP A 116 5.83 -4.37 -0.51
CA ASP A 116 6.34 -3.54 -1.60
C ASP A 116 7.70 -2.94 -1.27
N ILE A 117 8.60 -2.95 -2.27
CA ILE A 117 9.87 -2.21 -2.29
C ILE A 117 10.73 -2.38 -1.03
N THR A 118 10.74 -3.55 -0.42
CA THR A 118 11.52 -3.83 0.81
C THR A 118 13.04 -3.75 0.61
N ALA A 119 13.53 -3.73 -0.63
CA ALA A 119 14.95 -3.62 -0.94
C ALA A 119 15.46 -2.17 -0.96
N ALA A 120 14.58 -1.16 -0.85
CA ALA A 120 14.98 0.23 -0.74
C ALA A 120 15.60 0.51 0.64
N ILE A 121 16.55 1.46 0.69
CA ILE A 121 17.15 1.89 1.96
C ILE A 121 16.08 2.50 2.87
N ASN A 122 15.19 3.33 2.29
CA ASN A 122 14.03 3.89 2.94
C ASN A 122 12.77 3.30 2.27
N PRO A 123 12.29 2.13 2.72
CA PRO A 123 11.12 1.52 2.12
C PRO A 123 9.87 2.36 2.41
N PRO A 124 8.88 2.36 1.50
CA PRO A 124 7.62 3.07 1.72
C PRO A 124 6.94 2.58 3.01
N ALA A 125 6.44 3.52 3.80
CA ALA A 125 5.72 3.19 5.04
C ALA A 125 4.36 2.54 4.77
N ALA A 126 3.72 2.86 3.66
CA ALA A 126 2.44 2.32 3.22
C ALA A 126 2.25 2.50 1.71
N SER A 127 1.33 1.74 1.13
CA SER A 127 0.85 1.90 -0.25
C SER A 127 -0.64 2.28 -0.21
N ILE A 128 -1.06 3.21 -1.08
CA ILE A 128 -2.46 3.59 -1.22
C ILE A 128 -2.96 3.05 -2.56
N LEU A 129 -3.83 2.05 -2.50
CA LEU A 129 -4.42 1.43 -3.68
C LEU A 129 -5.82 1.99 -3.92
N ARG A 130 -6.05 2.54 -5.10
CA ARG A 130 -7.36 3.02 -5.54
C ARG A 130 -7.93 2.13 -6.62
N SER A 131 -9.14 1.63 -6.42
CA SER A 131 -9.90 0.90 -7.42
C SER A 131 -10.48 1.86 -8.46
N VAL A 132 -10.24 1.61 -9.74
CA VAL A 132 -10.81 2.38 -10.86
C VAL A 132 -11.77 1.52 -11.66
N VAL A 133 -11.34 0.32 -12.03
CA VAL A 133 -12.18 -0.67 -12.71
C VAL A 133 -11.92 -2.02 -12.05
N LEU A 134 -12.97 -2.63 -11.55
CA LEU A 134 -12.90 -3.96 -10.93
C LEU A 134 -13.65 -4.98 -11.80
N PRO A 135 -13.15 -6.23 -11.87
CA PRO A 135 -13.92 -7.30 -12.48
C PRO A 135 -15.17 -7.60 -11.63
N PRO A 136 -16.25 -8.13 -12.23
CA PRO A 136 -17.47 -8.47 -11.48
C PRO A 136 -17.26 -9.61 -10.47
N TYR A 137 -16.19 -10.39 -10.62
CA TYR A 137 -15.78 -11.46 -9.70
C TYR A 137 -14.29 -11.80 -9.88
N GLY A 138 -13.66 -12.29 -8.80
CA GLY A 138 -12.26 -12.71 -8.78
C GLY A 138 -11.27 -11.55 -8.81
N GLY A 139 -10.00 -11.88 -8.71
CA GLY A 139 -8.93 -10.90 -8.64
C GLY A 139 -8.77 -10.27 -7.26
N ASP A 140 -9.25 -10.95 -6.22
CA ASP A 140 -9.20 -10.49 -4.84
C ASP A 140 -7.76 -10.25 -4.38
N THR A 141 -7.59 -9.21 -3.58
CA THR A 141 -6.33 -8.94 -2.88
C THR A 141 -6.45 -9.42 -1.44
N GLN A 142 -5.45 -10.14 -0.98
CA GLN A 142 -5.39 -10.66 0.38
C GLN A 142 -4.28 -9.96 1.16
N TRP A 143 -4.51 -9.74 2.45
CA TRP A 143 -3.54 -9.15 3.36
C TRP A 143 -3.31 -10.05 4.56
N LEU A 144 -2.07 -10.08 5.04
CA LEU A 144 -1.65 -10.84 6.20
C LEU A 144 -0.97 -9.93 7.22
N ASN A 145 -1.34 -10.05 8.50
CA ASN A 145 -0.66 -9.39 9.59
C ASN A 145 0.54 -10.23 10.06
N MET A 146 1.74 -9.90 9.55
CA MET A 146 2.97 -10.63 9.90
C MET A 146 3.37 -10.49 11.36
N ALA A 147 3.03 -9.38 12.04
CA ALA A 147 3.26 -9.24 13.47
C ALA A 147 2.43 -10.27 14.25
N LYS A 148 1.16 -10.45 13.88
CA LYS A 148 0.30 -11.46 14.51
C LYS A 148 0.69 -12.89 14.16
N ALA A 149 1.20 -13.10 12.95
CA ALA A 149 1.80 -14.40 12.60
C ALA A 149 3.01 -14.72 13.48
N PHE A 150 3.88 -13.74 13.74
CA PHE A 150 5.02 -13.90 14.65
C PHE A 150 4.57 -14.12 16.10
N ASP A 151 3.59 -13.33 16.60
CA ASP A 151 3.03 -13.50 17.96
C ASP A 151 2.44 -14.90 18.20
N GLY A 152 1.95 -15.54 17.13
CA GLY A 152 1.39 -16.91 17.18
C GLY A 152 2.42 -18.05 17.22
N LEU A 153 3.70 -17.74 17.08
CA LEU A 153 4.77 -18.74 17.19
C LEU A 153 5.06 -19.09 18.65
N SER A 154 5.64 -20.27 18.90
CA SER A 154 6.15 -20.62 20.22
C SER A 154 7.28 -19.70 20.66
N SER A 155 7.42 -19.47 21.97
CA SER A 155 8.47 -18.61 22.51
C SER A 155 9.89 -18.98 22.04
N PRO A 156 10.30 -20.27 21.98
CA PRO A 156 11.61 -20.62 21.42
C PRO A 156 11.76 -20.24 19.94
N MET A 157 10.68 -20.32 19.14
CA MET A 157 10.72 -19.94 17.74
C MET A 157 10.81 -18.42 17.58
N GLN A 158 10.10 -17.64 18.39
CA GLN A 158 10.20 -16.20 18.41
C GLN A 158 11.62 -15.72 18.76
N GLU A 159 12.22 -16.33 19.79
CA GLU A 159 13.60 -16.06 20.22
C GLU A 159 14.59 -16.37 19.09
N PHE A 160 14.50 -17.55 18.49
CA PHE A 160 15.33 -17.94 17.36
C PHE A 160 15.23 -16.95 16.19
N LEU A 161 14.01 -16.65 15.74
CA LEU A 161 13.79 -15.75 14.60
C LEU A 161 14.22 -14.31 14.89
N SER A 162 14.10 -13.84 16.14
CA SER A 162 14.51 -12.49 16.54
C SER A 162 16.02 -12.27 16.46
N SER A 163 16.80 -13.34 16.49
CA SER A 163 18.26 -13.30 16.33
C SER A 163 18.71 -13.21 14.86
N LEU A 164 17.81 -13.53 13.92
CA LEU A 164 18.15 -13.61 12.50
C LEU A 164 18.11 -12.26 11.81
N ARG A 165 18.83 -12.15 10.70
CA ARG A 165 18.80 -11.03 9.78
C ARG A 165 18.51 -11.54 8.37
N ALA A 166 17.65 -10.80 7.65
CA ALA A 166 17.34 -11.07 6.25
C ALA A 166 17.98 -9.99 5.36
N VAL A 167 18.51 -10.41 4.21
CA VAL A 167 19.02 -9.49 3.20
C VAL A 167 17.95 -9.34 2.12
N HIS A 168 17.38 -8.15 2.03
CA HIS A 168 16.44 -7.80 0.96
C HIS A 168 17.23 -7.34 -0.26
N ARG A 169 17.05 -8.05 -1.39
CA ARG A 169 17.71 -7.71 -2.66
C ARG A 169 16.68 -7.71 -3.76
N TYR A 170 16.73 -6.69 -4.56
CA TYR A 170 16.09 -6.70 -5.85
C TYR A 170 17.03 -7.35 -6.88
N ARG A 171 16.55 -8.36 -7.61
CA ARG A 171 17.24 -8.88 -8.79
C ARG A 171 16.59 -8.25 -10.01
N PRO A 172 17.22 -7.23 -10.65
CA PRO A 172 16.71 -6.74 -11.92
C PRO A 172 16.65 -7.91 -12.89
N ALA A 173 15.55 -8.06 -13.60
CA ALA A 173 15.55 -8.83 -14.84
C ALA A 173 16.72 -8.32 -15.69
N SER A 174 17.23 -9.13 -16.59
CA SER A 174 18.43 -8.86 -17.41
C SER A 174 18.39 -7.57 -18.26
N ASP A 175 17.38 -6.73 -18.09
CA ASP A 175 17.20 -5.45 -18.79
C ASP A 175 18.04 -4.35 -18.09
N PRO A 176 19.01 -3.74 -18.82
CA PRO A 176 19.86 -2.66 -18.30
C PRO A 176 19.07 -1.43 -17.80
N LYS A 177 17.90 -1.13 -18.39
CA LYS A 177 17.03 -0.03 -17.96
C LYS A 177 16.48 -0.24 -16.54
N ASN A 178 16.14 -1.48 -16.20
CA ASN A 178 15.67 -1.83 -14.86
C ASN A 178 16.78 -1.68 -13.82
N LYS A 179 18.03 -1.94 -14.17
CA LYS A 179 19.18 -1.77 -13.30
C LYS A 179 19.44 -0.28 -12.99
N SER A 180 19.32 0.59 -13.98
CA SER A 180 19.50 2.04 -13.81
C SER A 180 18.43 2.65 -12.90
N ASN A 181 17.16 2.28 -13.08
CA ASN A 181 16.05 2.78 -12.27
C ASN A 181 16.14 2.29 -10.82
N TYR A 182 16.61 1.07 -10.61
CA TYR A 182 16.82 0.52 -9.27
C TYR A 182 17.94 1.25 -8.52
N ASN A 183 19.07 1.54 -9.18
CA ASN A 183 20.15 2.27 -8.56
C ASN A 183 19.70 3.65 -8.06
N LYS A 184 18.85 4.36 -8.82
CA LYS A 184 18.28 5.63 -8.39
C LYS A 184 17.41 5.52 -7.12
N LEU A 185 16.76 4.39 -6.91
CA LEU A 185 15.94 4.15 -5.72
C LEU A 185 16.78 3.84 -4.47
N ILE A 186 17.98 3.24 -4.65
CA ILE A 186 18.88 2.92 -3.53
C ILE A 186 19.72 4.13 -3.13
N GLU A 187 19.91 5.08 -4.03
CA GLU A 187 20.71 6.29 -3.80
C GLU A 187 19.91 7.44 -3.15
N GLN A 188 18.58 7.32 -3.05
CA GLN A 188 17.68 8.27 -2.37
C GLN A 188 17.41 7.82 -0.92
#